data_a1195e78473882298b895f72f6b2ca2f
#
_entry.id   a1195e78473882298b895f72f6b2ca2f
#
_cell.length_a   1.000
_cell.length_b   1.000
_cell.length_c   1.000
_cell.angle_alpha   90.00
_cell.angle_beta   90.00
_cell.angle_gamma   90.00
#
_symmetry.space_group_name_H-M   'P 1'
#
loop_
_entity.id
_entity.type
_entity.pdbx_description
1 polymer ?
#
loop_
_entity_poly.entity_id
_entity_poly.type
_entity_poly.pdbx_seq_one_letter_code
_entity_poly.pdbx_strand_id
1 'polypeptide(L)'
;MEPTATTAPSLPRSIEEIRSEFPILARQIHGEPLAYLDNGATAQKPLAVIDALDRYWREHNANVHRGVHTLSEEATALYEEAREIVASHLGADRREVVFVGNATEALNLVAYSWGRTNLEAGDRILVTEMEHHSNVVPWYQLTQEKEAHLDWAPITDDGRLDMDAFAAQLEKGPKLVCVAHVSNVLGTINPVEEIARLAHDAGALVVVDGAQSGPKLELDMAELGADFYAVTAHKMYGPTGIGALFGRRELLEEMPPFIGGGSMIRKVTKELITWADLPAKFEGGTPPIAEAIGFGAAVRWIDELGLPAIHAAEAELTAYALERVAEVPGLTIFGPPAGNERGGIVSFDMEGVHAHDISEILDRHGVAVRAGHHCAQVLMQRLGVPATTRASLAVYNTPAEVDRLVDGLLDARKVFEL
;
A
#
# COMPACT_ATOMS: atom_id res chain seq x y z
N MET A 1 36.67 19.93 4.66
CA MET A 1 35.82 19.20 5.64
C MET A 1 35.42 17.93 4.92
N GLU A 2 35.86 16.77 5.43
CA GLU A 2 35.38 15.48 4.94
C GLU A 2 33.89 15.37 5.30
N PRO A 3 33.04 14.85 4.41
CA PRO A 3 31.66 14.58 4.76
C PRO A 3 31.64 13.54 5.89
N THR A 4 31.12 13.93 7.04
CA THR A 4 30.79 12.97 8.11
C THR A 4 29.88 11.94 7.51
N ALA A 5 30.34 10.70 7.41
CA ALA A 5 29.52 9.56 7.04
C ALA A 5 28.38 9.48 8.09
N THR A 6 27.20 9.92 7.72
CA THR A 6 25.98 9.66 8.47
C THR A 6 25.79 8.14 8.45
N THR A 7 25.97 7.49 9.60
CA THR A 7 25.62 6.07 9.76
C THR A 7 24.16 5.90 9.41
N ALA A 8 23.84 4.91 8.55
CA ALA A 8 22.46 4.59 8.23
C ALA A 8 21.66 4.37 9.53
N PRO A 9 20.40 4.83 9.61
CA PRO A 9 19.58 4.64 10.79
C PRO A 9 19.41 3.14 11.04
N SER A 10 19.60 2.70 12.30
CA SER A 10 19.47 1.30 12.71
C SER A 10 18.18 1.12 13.51
N LEU A 11 17.61 -0.10 13.43
CA LEU A 11 16.46 -0.47 14.22
C LEU A 11 16.78 -0.33 15.73
N PRO A 12 15.83 0.16 16.55
CA PRO A 12 16.05 0.32 18.00
C PRO A 12 16.08 -1.00 18.77
N ARG A 13 15.69 -2.11 18.13
CA ARG A 13 15.62 -3.47 18.67
C ARG A 13 16.20 -4.46 17.66
N SER A 14 16.70 -5.60 18.12
CA SER A 14 17.17 -6.66 17.24
C SER A 14 16.03 -7.28 16.42
N ILE A 15 16.36 -7.90 15.29
CA ILE A 15 15.35 -8.58 14.45
C ILE A 15 14.69 -9.72 15.24
N GLU A 16 15.41 -10.43 16.09
CA GLU A 16 14.89 -11.49 16.94
C GLU A 16 13.85 -10.96 17.94
N GLU A 17 14.10 -9.81 18.56
CA GLU A 17 13.14 -9.14 19.45
C GLU A 17 11.89 -8.73 18.68
N ILE A 18 12.04 -8.08 17.52
CA ILE A 18 10.92 -7.70 16.65
C ILE A 18 10.11 -8.94 16.23
N ARG A 19 10.75 -10.01 15.80
CA ARG A 19 10.08 -11.27 15.39
C ARG A 19 9.28 -11.89 16.52
N SER A 20 9.76 -11.82 17.75
CA SER A 20 9.07 -12.39 18.93
C SER A 20 7.71 -11.73 19.19
N GLU A 21 7.48 -10.54 18.67
CA GLU A 21 6.18 -9.83 18.75
C GLU A 21 5.14 -10.35 17.76
N PHE A 22 5.54 -11.21 16.81
CA PHE A 22 4.65 -11.80 15.80
C PHE A 22 4.40 -13.28 16.07
N PRO A 23 3.35 -13.66 16.84
CA PRO A 23 3.14 -15.05 17.27
C PRO A 23 3.07 -16.06 16.13
N ILE A 24 2.56 -15.65 14.99
CA ILE A 24 2.40 -16.51 13.81
C ILE A 24 3.76 -16.97 13.23
N LEU A 25 4.83 -16.19 13.41
CA LEU A 25 6.16 -16.55 12.90
C LEU A 25 6.82 -17.72 13.65
N ALA A 26 6.25 -18.09 14.80
CA ALA A 26 6.67 -19.31 15.54
C ALA A 26 6.08 -20.60 14.94
N ARG A 27 5.21 -20.53 13.93
CA ARG A 27 4.61 -21.71 13.31
C ARG A 27 5.61 -22.50 12.47
N GLN A 28 5.31 -23.79 12.36
CA GLN A 28 5.95 -24.68 11.39
C GLN A 28 4.97 -25.02 10.27
N ILE A 29 5.47 -25.10 9.05
CA ILE A 29 4.73 -25.49 7.84
C ILE A 29 5.48 -26.71 7.28
N HIS A 30 4.80 -27.83 7.12
CA HIS A 30 5.39 -29.12 6.69
C HIS A 30 6.59 -29.60 7.54
N GLY A 31 6.69 -29.13 8.79
CA GLY A 31 7.80 -29.44 9.69
C GLY A 31 8.98 -28.45 9.64
N GLU A 32 8.93 -27.50 8.70
CA GLU A 32 9.93 -26.43 8.57
C GLU A 32 9.45 -25.13 9.25
N PRO A 33 10.34 -24.32 9.83
CA PRO A 33 9.98 -23.02 10.38
C PRO A 33 9.37 -22.12 9.29
N LEU A 34 8.31 -21.37 9.60
CA LEU A 34 7.69 -20.48 8.63
C LEU A 34 8.65 -19.36 8.18
N ALA A 35 8.88 -19.25 6.87
CA ALA A 35 9.43 -18.08 6.19
C ALA A 35 8.30 -17.34 5.45
N TYR A 36 7.74 -16.31 6.07
CA TYR A 36 6.63 -15.58 5.47
C TYR A 36 7.14 -14.45 4.60
N LEU A 37 7.15 -14.68 3.27
CA LEU A 37 7.63 -13.77 2.24
C LEU A 37 6.49 -13.27 1.31
N ASP A 38 5.24 -13.22 1.79
CA ASP A 38 4.08 -12.67 1.05
C ASP A 38 3.53 -11.38 1.67
N ASN A 39 4.43 -10.53 2.21
CA ASN A 39 4.08 -9.29 2.90
C ASN A 39 3.42 -8.24 1.98
N GLY A 40 3.77 -8.25 0.70
CA GLY A 40 3.14 -7.38 -0.31
C GLY A 40 1.65 -7.69 -0.55
N ALA A 41 1.17 -8.87 -0.12
CA ALA A 41 -0.26 -9.19 -0.10
C ALA A 41 -0.91 -8.79 1.21
N THR A 42 -0.33 -9.15 2.35
CA THR A 42 -0.71 -8.73 3.70
C THR A 42 0.45 -8.95 4.66
N ALA A 43 0.81 -7.97 5.49
CA ALA A 43 1.83 -8.16 6.52
C ALA A 43 1.26 -8.90 7.74
N GLN A 44 2.10 -9.56 8.54
CA GLN A 44 1.69 -10.17 9.81
C GLN A 44 1.43 -9.12 10.89
N LYS A 45 0.78 -9.52 11.99
CA LYS A 45 0.31 -8.59 13.03
C LYS A 45 1.12 -8.77 14.30
N PRO A 46 1.72 -7.68 14.84
CA PRO A 46 2.39 -7.73 16.13
C PRO A 46 1.39 -7.85 17.29
N LEU A 47 1.85 -8.34 18.43
CA LEU A 47 1.04 -8.44 19.66
C LEU A 47 0.35 -7.13 20.02
N ALA A 48 1.03 -5.99 19.84
CA ALA A 48 0.47 -4.67 20.12
C ALA A 48 -0.87 -4.41 19.37
N VAL A 49 -0.98 -4.89 18.13
CA VAL A 49 -2.22 -4.78 17.34
C VAL A 49 -3.26 -5.80 17.78
N ILE A 50 -2.85 -7.04 18.03
CA ILE A 50 -3.74 -8.11 18.49
C ILE A 50 -4.37 -7.73 19.82
N ASP A 51 -3.55 -7.26 20.78
CA ASP A 51 -3.98 -6.86 22.12
C ASP A 51 -4.87 -5.62 22.09
N ALA A 52 -4.61 -4.65 21.20
CA ALA A 52 -5.46 -3.48 21.04
C ALA A 52 -6.88 -3.84 20.59
N LEU A 53 -7.01 -4.77 19.64
CA LEU A 53 -8.30 -5.30 19.17
C LEU A 53 -9.02 -6.09 20.27
N ASP A 54 -8.31 -7.02 20.95
CA ASP A 54 -8.87 -7.84 22.04
C ASP A 54 -9.36 -6.96 23.20
N ARG A 55 -8.54 -5.96 23.60
CA ARG A 55 -8.88 -5.01 24.66
C ARG A 55 -10.12 -4.19 24.31
N TYR A 56 -10.21 -3.66 23.07
CA TYR A 56 -11.40 -2.92 22.65
C TYR A 56 -12.67 -3.78 22.79
N TRP A 57 -12.65 -5.03 22.31
CA TRP A 57 -13.80 -5.91 22.37
C TRP A 57 -14.20 -6.30 23.81
N ARG A 58 -13.24 -6.44 24.72
CA ARG A 58 -13.48 -6.83 26.11
C ARG A 58 -13.90 -5.67 27.00
N GLU A 59 -13.37 -4.47 26.75
CA GLU A 59 -13.45 -3.38 27.75
C GLU A 59 -14.21 -2.15 27.24
N HIS A 60 -14.20 -1.85 25.92
CA HIS A 60 -14.64 -0.54 25.40
C HIS A 60 -15.72 -0.65 24.29
N ASN A 61 -16.19 -1.82 23.93
CA ASN A 61 -17.09 -1.99 22.79
C ASN A 61 -18.40 -1.20 22.92
N ALA A 62 -18.47 -0.10 22.17
CA ALA A 62 -19.68 0.72 22.03
C ALA A 62 -19.69 1.43 20.68
N ASN A 63 -20.86 1.92 20.24
CA ASN A 63 -20.92 2.80 19.08
C ASN A 63 -20.36 4.19 19.42
N VAL A 64 -19.78 4.85 18.42
CA VAL A 64 -19.04 6.12 18.54
C VAL A 64 -19.91 7.33 18.23
N HIS A 65 -19.49 8.53 18.70
CA HIS A 65 -19.97 9.89 18.40
C HIS A 65 -21.33 10.30 18.97
N ARG A 66 -22.32 9.39 19.09
CA ARG A 66 -23.70 9.76 19.43
C ARG A 66 -24.20 9.30 20.80
N GLY A 67 -23.46 8.40 21.45
CA GLY A 67 -23.80 7.95 22.80
C GLY A 67 -23.40 8.98 23.85
N VAL A 68 -24.22 9.12 24.88
CA VAL A 68 -23.99 10.01 26.05
C VAL A 68 -23.60 9.21 27.30
N HIS A 69 -23.10 7.99 27.13
CA HIS A 69 -22.67 7.10 28.21
C HIS A 69 -21.16 6.81 28.09
N THR A 70 -20.54 6.53 29.21
CA THR A 70 -19.09 6.37 29.36
C THR A 70 -18.46 5.49 28.27
N LEU A 71 -19.01 4.31 28.00
CA LEU A 71 -18.44 3.41 26.96
C LEU A 71 -18.43 4.04 25.57
N SER A 72 -19.46 4.83 25.20
CA SER A 72 -19.48 5.52 23.91
C SER A 72 -18.47 6.66 23.84
N GLU A 73 -18.26 7.36 24.95
CA GLU A 73 -17.25 8.42 25.05
C GLU A 73 -15.84 7.83 24.94
N GLU A 74 -15.57 6.73 25.66
CA GLU A 74 -14.30 6.00 25.60
C GLU A 74 -14.02 5.45 24.17
N ALA A 75 -14.98 4.78 23.56
CA ALA A 75 -14.86 4.25 22.20
C ALA A 75 -14.63 5.38 21.18
N THR A 76 -15.32 6.53 21.35
CA THR A 76 -15.13 7.70 20.50
C THR A 76 -13.72 8.28 20.65
N ALA A 77 -13.22 8.39 21.88
CA ALA A 77 -11.87 8.89 22.14
C ALA A 77 -10.81 7.99 21.48
N LEU A 78 -10.92 6.67 21.61
CA LEU A 78 -10.01 5.71 21.00
C LEU A 78 -10.05 5.75 19.46
N TYR A 79 -11.24 5.89 18.89
CA TYR A 79 -11.44 5.97 17.44
C TYR A 79 -10.82 7.24 16.85
N GLU A 80 -11.08 8.40 17.47
CA GLU A 80 -10.53 9.68 17.00
C GLU A 80 -9.02 9.81 17.29
N GLU A 81 -8.51 9.21 18.38
CA GLU A 81 -7.08 9.09 18.63
C GLU A 81 -6.38 8.27 17.52
N ALA A 82 -6.99 7.15 17.09
CA ALA A 82 -6.47 6.36 15.96
C ALA A 82 -6.39 7.19 14.68
N ARG A 83 -7.40 8.05 14.42
CA ARG A 83 -7.37 8.97 13.27
C ARG A 83 -6.22 9.96 13.35
N GLU A 84 -6.00 10.55 14.52
CA GLU A 84 -4.91 11.52 14.76
C GLU A 84 -3.56 10.88 14.51
N ILE A 85 -3.36 9.62 14.97
CA ILE A 85 -2.12 8.86 14.76
C ILE A 85 -1.89 8.60 13.28
N VAL A 86 -2.92 8.12 12.56
CA VAL A 86 -2.82 7.87 11.12
C VAL A 86 -2.57 9.15 10.33
N ALA A 87 -3.21 10.25 10.72
CA ALA A 87 -3.00 11.55 10.09
C ALA A 87 -1.56 12.05 10.32
N SER A 88 -1.05 11.95 11.55
CA SER A 88 0.34 12.30 11.89
C SER A 88 1.35 11.49 11.07
N HIS A 89 1.13 10.19 10.91
CA HIS A 89 1.97 9.32 10.10
C HIS A 89 2.00 9.72 8.61
N LEU A 90 0.91 10.27 8.12
CA LEU A 90 0.81 10.79 6.75
C LEU A 90 1.30 12.25 6.61
N GLY A 91 1.69 12.92 7.71
CA GLY A 91 2.00 14.35 7.68
C GLY A 91 0.79 15.21 7.29
N ALA A 92 -0.41 14.87 7.77
CA ALA A 92 -1.68 15.48 7.36
C ALA A 92 -2.52 15.97 8.56
N ASP A 93 -3.48 16.89 8.32
CA ASP A 93 -4.52 17.24 9.31
C ASP A 93 -5.55 16.10 9.39
N ARG A 94 -6.04 15.77 10.60
CA ARG A 94 -7.03 14.70 10.80
C ARG A 94 -8.32 14.86 9.98
N ARG A 95 -8.66 16.08 9.57
CA ARG A 95 -9.82 16.36 8.72
C ARG A 95 -9.60 16.04 7.25
N GLU A 96 -8.36 15.80 6.87
CA GLU A 96 -7.93 15.36 5.53
C GLU A 96 -7.83 13.84 5.42
N VAL A 97 -8.05 13.12 6.54
CA VAL A 97 -7.96 11.66 6.60
C VAL A 97 -9.34 11.04 6.80
N VAL A 98 -9.80 10.34 5.78
CA VAL A 98 -11.08 9.60 5.73
C VAL A 98 -10.80 8.12 5.95
N PHE A 99 -11.41 7.50 6.94
CA PHE A 99 -11.36 6.05 7.08
C PHE A 99 -12.26 5.34 6.06
N VAL A 100 -11.70 4.34 5.42
CA VAL A 100 -12.35 3.51 4.39
C VAL A 100 -12.05 2.04 4.65
N GLY A 101 -12.70 1.12 3.97
CA GLY A 101 -12.46 -0.33 4.18
C GLY A 101 -11.08 -0.82 3.71
N ASN A 102 -10.45 -0.15 2.74
CA ASN A 102 -9.10 -0.44 2.22
C ASN A 102 -8.70 0.58 1.15
N ALA A 103 -7.46 0.49 0.62
CA ALA A 103 -7.00 1.38 -0.45
C ALA A 103 -7.85 1.29 -1.74
N THR A 104 -8.41 0.12 -2.07
CA THR A 104 -9.32 -0.01 -3.23
C THR A 104 -10.56 0.87 -3.05
N GLU A 105 -11.17 0.88 -1.87
CA GLU A 105 -12.30 1.75 -1.56
C GLU A 105 -11.90 3.22 -1.59
N ALA A 106 -10.71 3.57 -1.08
CA ALA A 106 -10.17 4.93 -1.15
C ALA A 106 -10.11 5.45 -2.60
N LEU A 107 -9.51 4.68 -3.51
CA LEU A 107 -9.39 5.03 -4.93
C LEU A 107 -10.76 5.11 -5.62
N ASN A 108 -11.69 4.20 -5.28
CA ASN A 108 -13.06 4.27 -5.76
C ASN A 108 -13.81 5.51 -5.23
N LEU A 109 -13.59 5.90 -3.97
CA LEU A 109 -14.17 7.14 -3.41
C LEU A 109 -13.77 8.35 -4.25
N VAL A 110 -12.48 8.48 -4.59
CA VAL A 110 -12.02 9.57 -5.45
C VAL A 110 -12.68 9.50 -6.84
N ALA A 111 -12.73 8.33 -7.46
CA ALA A 111 -13.34 8.14 -8.77
C ALA A 111 -14.85 8.50 -8.76
N TYR A 112 -15.58 8.04 -7.75
CA TYR A 112 -17.03 8.27 -7.65
C TYR A 112 -17.39 9.69 -7.23
N SER A 113 -16.66 10.29 -6.29
CA SER A 113 -16.98 11.61 -5.78
C SER A 113 -16.33 12.70 -6.63
N TRP A 114 -15.00 12.74 -6.70
CA TRP A 114 -14.33 13.77 -7.50
C TRP A 114 -14.50 13.53 -9.00
N GLY A 115 -14.21 12.31 -9.46
CA GLY A 115 -14.17 12.01 -10.89
C GLY A 115 -15.50 12.21 -11.59
N ARG A 116 -16.60 11.68 -11.04
CA ARG A 116 -17.94 11.87 -11.65
C ARG A 116 -18.40 13.33 -11.71
N THR A 117 -17.92 14.17 -10.79
CA THR A 117 -18.29 15.57 -10.72
C THR A 117 -17.46 16.44 -11.66
N ASN A 118 -16.18 16.10 -11.87
CA ASN A 118 -15.21 16.98 -12.52
C ASN A 118 -14.77 16.52 -13.92
N LEU A 119 -15.07 15.27 -14.31
CA LEU A 119 -14.73 14.78 -15.64
C LEU A 119 -15.91 14.90 -16.61
N GLU A 120 -15.57 15.31 -17.84
CA GLU A 120 -16.46 15.44 -18.97
C GLU A 120 -15.96 14.62 -20.16
N ALA A 121 -16.78 14.52 -21.23
CA ALA A 121 -16.42 13.81 -22.45
C ALA A 121 -15.15 14.41 -23.09
N GLY A 122 -14.21 13.54 -23.46
CA GLY A 122 -12.93 13.92 -24.06
C GLY A 122 -11.82 14.24 -23.05
N ASP A 123 -12.11 14.34 -21.75
CA ASP A 123 -11.09 14.49 -20.72
C ASP A 123 -10.17 13.26 -20.64
N ARG A 124 -9.01 13.43 -20.02
CA ARG A 124 -7.98 12.39 -19.93
C ARG A 124 -7.60 12.08 -18.50
N ILE A 125 -7.40 10.79 -18.23
CA ILE A 125 -6.77 10.27 -17.02
C ILE A 125 -5.50 9.56 -17.45
N LEU A 126 -4.37 9.86 -16.79
CA LEU A 126 -3.09 9.22 -17.03
C LEU A 126 -2.78 8.23 -15.90
N VAL A 127 -2.52 6.97 -16.24
CA VAL A 127 -2.05 5.91 -15.31
C VAL A 127 -0.70 5.38 -15.80
N THR A 128 0.01 4.63 -14.95
CA THR A 128 1.27 3.97 -15.39
C THR A 128 1.03 2.48 -15.73
N GLU A 129 1.93 1.89 -16.51
CA GLU A 129 1.87 0.45 -16.84
C GLU A 129 2.13 -0.47 -15.63
N MET A 130 2.62 0.07 -14.48
CA MET A 130 2.91 -0.73 -13.29
C MET A 130 1.79 -0.74 -12.25
N GLU A 131 0.64 -0.11 -12.53
CA GLU A 131 -0.43 0.05 -11.56
C GLU A 131 -1.09 -1.26 -11.14
N HIS A 132 -1.42 -1.34 -9.85
CA HIS A 132 -2.35 -2.34 -9.33
C HIS A 132 -3.75 -2.12 -9.92
N HIS A 133 -4.52 -3.18 -10.15
CA HIS A 133 -5.89 -3.08 -10.70
C HIS A 133 -6.78 -2.10 -9.95
N SER A 134 -6.58 -1.92 -8.64
CA SER A 134 -7.33 -0.93 -7.83
C SER A 134 -7.10 0.51 -8.30
N ASN A 135 -5.93 0.80 -8.88
CA ASN A 135 -5.58 2.11 -9.43
C ASN A 135 -5.69 2.17 -10.97
N VAL A 136 -6.43 1.26 -11.57
CA VAL A 136 -6.75 1.22 -13.00
C VAL A 136 -8.25 1.08 -13.22
N VAL A 137 -8.88 0.06 -12.60
CA VAL A 137 -10.26 -0.33 -12.91
C VAL A 137 -11.28 0.77 -12.62
N PRO A 138 -11.24 1.50 -11.48
CA PRO A 138 -12.18 2.59 -11.23
C PRO A 138 -12.08 3.71 -12.28
N TRP A 139 -10.86 4.02 -12.72
CA TRP A 139 -10.60 5.01 -13.75
C TRP A 139 -11.10 4.57 -15.11
N TYR A 140 -10.87 3.31 -15.48
CA TYR A 140 -11.43 2.74 -16.70
C TYR A 140 -12.96 2.80 -16.71
N GLN A 141 -13.62 2.38 -15.61
CA GLN A 141 -15.09 2.47 -15.50
C GLN A 141 -15.58 3.91 -15.66
N LEU A 142 -14.89 4.84 -15.03
CA LEU A 142 -15.21 6.27 -15.09
C LEU A 142 -15.05 6.83 -16.50
N THR A 143 -13.99 6.43 -17.24
CA THR A 143 -13.82 6.86 -18.64
C THR A 143 -14.89 6.30 -19.56
N GLN A 144 -15.37 5.08 -19.32
CA GLN A 144 -16.52 4.54 -20.07
C GLN A 144 -17.83 5.29 -19.76
N GLU A 145 -18.04 5.67 -18.49
CA GLU A 145 -19.23 6.42 -18.07
C GLU A 145 -19.23 7.85 -18.62
N LYS A 146 -18.07 8.49 -18.72
CA LYS A 146 -17.90 9.90 -19.04
C LYS A 146 -17.49 10.16 -20.49
N GLU A 147 -17.29 9.13 -21.32
CA GLU A 147 -16.71 9.23 -22.66
C GLU A 147 -15.35 9.95 -22.65
N ALA A 148 -14.55 9.69 -21.61
CA ALA A 148 -13.20 10.20 -21.40
C ALA A 148 -12.14 9.18 -21.87
N HIS A 149 -10.86 9.53 -21.78
CA HIS A 149 -9.74 8.70 -22.20
C HIS A 149 -8.90 8.23 -21.02
N LEU A 150 -8.43 6.97 -21.07
CA LEU A 150 -7.42 6.43 -20.18
C LEU A 150 -6.10 6.29 -20.95
N ASP A 151 -5.13 7.12 -20.60
CA ASP A 151 -3.79 7.10 -21.19
C ASP A 151 -2.81 6.37 -20.27
N TRP A 152 -1.71 5.86 -20.86
CA TRP A 152 -0.72 5.06 -20.16
C TRP A 152 0.67 5.68 -20.28
N ALA A 153 1.35 5.84 -19.16
CA ALA A 153 2.77 6.16 -19.11
C ALA A 153 3.58 4.85 -19.05
N PRO A 154 4.51 4.64 -19.99
CA PRO A 154 5.28 3.40 -20.06
C PRO A 154 6.34 3.33 -18.97
N ILE A 155 6.86 2.12 -18.77
CA ILE A 155 8.03 1.87 -17.92
C ILE A 155 9.25 1.52 -18.81
N THR A 156 10.42 1.78 -18.27
CA THR A 156 11.71 1.34 -18.85
C THR A 156 11.91 -0.17 -18.72
N ASP A 157 12.87 -0.75 -19.41
CA ASP A 157 13.14 -2.20 -19.37
C ASP A 157 13.66 -2.65 -18.00
N ASP A 158 14.25 -1.77 -17.20
CA ASP A 158 14.66 -2.04 -15.83
C ASP A 158 13.56 -1.77 -14.80
N GLY A 159 12.34 -1.49 -15.26
CA GLY A 159 11.13 -1.42 -14.41
C GLY A 159 10.94 -0.09 -13.67
N ARG A 160 11.56 1.00 -14.10
CA ARG A 160 11.28 2.37 -13.64
C ARG A 160 10.20 3.03 -14.47
N LEU A 161 9.55 4.05 -13.95
CA LEU A 161 8.72 4.93 -14.78
C LEU A 161 9.62 5.67 -15.78
N ASP A 162 9.25 5.62 -17.06
CA ASP A 162 9.92 6.42 -18.10
C ASP A 162 9.45 7.89 -17.97
N MET A 163 10.26 8.71 -17.29
CA MET A 163 9.90 10.08 -16.98
C MET A 163 9.84 10.99 -18.22
N ASP A 164 10.61 10.71 -19.28
CA ASP A 164 10.53 11.46 -20.53
C ASP A 164 9.20 11.15 -21.25
N ALA A 165 8.84 9.87 -21.33
CA ALA A 165 7.57 9.46 -21.90
C ALA A 165 6.38 9.92 -21.03
N PHE A 166 6.51 9.91 -19.70
CA PHE A 166 5.52 10.46 -18.78
C PHE A 166 5.28 11.95 -19.04
N ALA A 167 6.34 12.74 -19.16
CA ALA A 167 6.24 14.17 -19.49
C ALA A 167 5.54 14.40 -20.84
N ALA A 168 5.84 13.58 -21.86
CA ALA A 168 5.16 13.66 -23.15
C ALA A 168 3.65 13.32 -23.06
N GLN A 169 3.24 12.43 -22.14
CA GLN A 169 1.81 12.17 -21.89
C GLN A 169 1.13 13.38 -21.22
N LEU A 170 1.80 14.11 -20.35
CA LEU A 170 1.27 15.32 -19.71
C LEU A 170 0.95 16.43 -20.73
N GLU A 171 1.65 16.52 -21.87
CA GLU A 171 1.34 17.46 -22.95
C GLU A 171 -0.05 17.26 -23.54
N LYS A 172 -0.68 16.09 -23.35
CA LYS A 172 -2.06 15.83 -23.78
C LYS A 172 -3.13 16.46 -22.86
N GLY A 173 -2.71 17.07 -21.75
CA GLY A 173 -3.56 17.74 -20.79
C GLY A 173 -4.46 16.79 -19.97
N PRO A 174 -3.93 15.76 -19.30
CA PRO A 174 -4.75 14.96 -18.40
C PRO A 174 -5.29 15.82 -17.26
N LYS A 175 -6.52 15.55 -16.82
CA LYS A 175 -7.09 16.15 -15.60
C LYS A 175 -6.66 15.44 -14.32
N LEU A 176 -6.29 14.16 -14.46
CA LEU A 176 -5.90 13.32 -13.33
C LEU A 176 -4.72 12.44 -13.72
N VAL A 177 -3.74 12.35 -12.83
CA VAL A 177 -2.61 11.43 -12.88
C VAL A 177 -2.75 10.46 -11.71
N CYS A 178 -2.72 9.14 -11.98
CA CYS A 178 -2.84 8.11 -10.96
C CYS A 178 -1.59 7.24 -10.98
N VAL A 179 -0.87 7.16 -9.85
CA VAL A 179 0.43 6.49 -9.76
C VAL A 179 0.56 5.72 -8.45
N ALA A 180 1.15 4.52 -8.52
CA ALA A 180 1.61 3.81 -7.33
C ALA A 180 2.88 4.46 -6.78
N HIS A 181 2.95 4.73 -5.48
CA HIS A 181 4.19 5.19 -4.86
C HIS A 181 5.26 4.10 -4.89
N VAL A 182 4.87 2.85 -4.57
CA VAL A 182 5.74 1.67 -4.67
C VAL A 182 5.02 0.59 -5.45
N SER A 183 5.63 0.11 -6.52
CA SER A 183 5.09 -1.00 -7.31
C SER A 183 5.00 -2.28 -6.49
N ASN A 184 3.82 -2.89 -6.44
CA ASN A 184 3.59 -4.15 -5.73
C ASN A 184 4.18 -5.39 -6.44
N VAL A 185 4.75 -5.23 -7.63
CA VAL A 185 5.41 -6.29 -8.40
C VAL A 185 6.90 -6.02 -8.52
N LEU A 186 7.29 -4.84 -8.98
CA LEU A 186 8.68 -4.50 -9.29
C LEU A 186 9.46 -4.02 -8.06
N GLY A 187 8.75 -3.55 -7.02
CA GLY A 187 9.37 -2.87 -5.90
C GLY A 187 9.83 -1.45 -6.22
N THR A 188 9.69 -1.00 -7.45
CA THR A 188 10.06 0.35 -7.87
C THR A 188 9.42 1.40 -6.99
N ILE A 189 10.22 2.29 -6.41
CA ILE A 189 9.77 3.48 -5.70
C ILE A 189 9.73 4.62 -6.70
N ASN A 190 8.52 5.10 -7.01
CA ASN A 190 8.33 6.19 -7.97
C ASN A 190 8.63 7.56 -7.33
N PRO A 191 9.19 8.52 -8.07
CA PRO A 191 9.50 9.87 -7.58
C PRO A 191 8.23 10.73 -7.53
N VAL A 192 7.34 10.47 -6.53
CA VAL A 192 6.00 11.06 -6.44
C VAL A 192 6.05 12.58 -6.37
N GLU A 193 7.02 13.17 -5.66
CA GLU A 193 7.20 14.63 -5.59
C GLU A 193 7.43 15.24 -6.99
N GLU A 194 8.30 14.65 -7.78
CA GLU A 194 8.57 15.11 -9.15
C GLU A 194 7.36 14.90 -10.06
N ILE A 195 6.70 13.74 -9.96
CA ILE A 195 5.48 13.42 -10.71
C ILE A 195 4.39 14.43 -10.39
N ALA A 196 4.17 14.72 -9.10
CA ALA A 196 3.17 15.68 -8.66
C ALA A 196 3.45 17.09 -9.18
N ARG A 197 4.69 17.55 -9.07
CA ARG A 197 5.10 18.84 -9.60
C ARG A 197 4.83 18.95 -11.11
N LEU A 198 5.25 17.97 -11.90
CA LEU A 198 5.03 17.95 -13.35
C LEU A 198 3.55 17.90 -13.72
N ALA A 199 2.75 17.10 -12.99
CA ALA A 199 1.31 16.99 -13.18
C ALA A 199 0.60 18.31 -12.87
N HIS A 200 0.94 18.96 -11.76
CA HIS A 200 0.38 20.26 -11.39
C HIS A 200 0.76 21.37 -12.39
N ASP A 201 2.01 21.38 -12.90
CA ASP A 201 2.44 22.29 -13.95
C ASP A 201 1.61 22.11 -15.24
N ALA A 202 1.11 20.90 -15.49
CA ALA A 202 0.21 20.59 -16.60
C ALA A 202 -1.29 20.79 -16.26
N GLY A 203 -1.63 21.18 -15.03
CA GLY A 203 -3.00 21.41 -14.55
C GLY A 203 -3.75 20.16 -14.13
N ALA A 204 -3.06 19.04 -13.90
CA ALA A 204 -3.65 17.78 -13.45
C ALA A 204 -3.56 17.63 -11.92
N LEU A 205 -4.56 16.98 -11.30
CA LEU A 205 -4.47 16.49 -9.94
C LEU A 205 -3.75 15.11 -9.90
N VAL A 206 -3.22 14.77 -8.72
CA VAL A 206 -2.45 13.52 -8.51
C VAL A 206 -3.10 12.65 -7.46
N VAL A 207 -3.42 11.42 -7.84
CA VAL A 207 -3.88 10.33 -6.97
C VAL A 207 -2.76 9.32 -6.80
N VAL A 208 -2.37 9.06 -5.56
CA VAL A 208 -1.28 8.14 -5.25
C VAL A 208 -1.81 6.89 -4.55
N ASP A 209 -1.52 5.71 -5.11
CA ASP A 209 -1.68 4.44 -4.41
C ASP A 209 -0.47 4.20 -3.49
N GLY A 210 -0.63 4.47 -2.21
CA GLY A 210 0.37 4.30 -1.15
C GLY A 210 0.30 2.95 -0.43
N ALA A 211 -0.42 1.96 -0.97
CA ALA A 211 -0.63 0.68 -0.29
C ALA A 211 0.67 -0.09 0.05
N GLN A 212 1.75 0.14 -0.69
CA GLN A 212 3.05 -0.49 -0.44
C GLN A 212 4.07 0.43 0.24
N SER A 213 3.84 1.74 0.24
CA SER A 213 4.74 2.74 0.82
C SER A 213 4.46 3.03 2.29
N GLY A 214 3.18 2.99 2.70
CA GLY A 214 2.77 3.34 4.06
C GLY A 214 3.58 2.71 5.20
N PRO A 215 3.97 1.42 5.13
CA PRO A 215 4.75 0.80 6.21
C PRO A 215 6.27 1.04 6.12
N LYS A 216 6.78 1.74 5.11
CA LYS A 216 8.21 1.70 4.72
C LYS A 216 8.85 3.06 4.49
N LEU A 217 8.08 4.06 4.05
CA LEU A 217 8.59 5.36 3.65
C LEU A 217 8.06 6.44 4.58
N GLU A 218 8.89 7.43 4.88
CA GLU A 218 8.44 8.65 5.50
C GLU A 218 7.49 9.38 4.54
N LEU A 219 6.36 9.83 5.07
CA LEU A 219 5.30 10.44 4.29
C LEU A 219 5.01 11.83 4.86
N ASP A 220 5.04 12.83 4.00
CA ASP A 220 4.51 14.17 4.24
C ASP A 220 3.71 14.58 3.02
N MET A 221 2.39 14.65 3.17
CA MET A 221 1.49 14.90 2.04
C MET A 221 1.72 16.27 1.41
N ALA A 222 2.16 17.25 2.17
CA ALA A 222 2.47 18.58 1.65
C ALA A 222 3.78 18.58 0.82
N GLU A 223 4.80 17.85 1.26
CA GLU A 223 6.07 17.72 0.52
C GLU A 223 5.89 16.84 -0.73
N LEU A 224 5.16 15.73 -0.61
CA LEU A 224 4.87 14.85 -1.75
C LEU A 224 4.01 15.51 -2.84
N GLY A 225 3.24 16.53 -2.47
CA GLY A 225 2.34 17.20 -3.41
C GLY A 225 1.17 16.33 -3.90
N ALA A 226 0.84 15.23 -3.22
CA ALA A 226 -0.30 14.40 -3.57
C ALA A 226 -1.61 15.13 -3.26
N ASP A 227 -2.57 15.11 -4.21
CA ASP A 227 -3.92 15.63 -3.97
C ASP A 227 -4.79 14.60 -3.24
N PHE A 228 -4.56 13.32 -3.54
CA PHE A 228 -5.16 12.17 -2.86
C PHE A 228 -4.10 11.08 -2.65
N TYR A 229 -4.13 10.42 -1.49
CA TYR A 229 -3.19 9.36 -1.15
C TYR A 229 -3.90 8.23 -0.40
N ALA A 230 -3.82 7.01 -0.90
CA ALA A 230 -4.53 5.86 -0.34
C ALA A 230 -3.57 4.91 0.39
N VAL A 231 -3.90 4.54 1.64
CA VAL A 231 -3.18 3.52 2.40
C VAL A 231 -4.13 2.43 2.92
N THR A 232 -3.58 1.27 3.28
CA THR A 232 -4.36 0.14 3.80
C THR A 232 -3.67 -0.50 4.99
N ALA A 233 -4.39 -0.65 6.09
CA ALA A 233 -3.83 -1.10 7.36
C ALA A 233 -3.23 -2.50 7.30
N HIS A 234 -3.85 -3.42 6.54
CA HIS A 234 -3.40 -4.82 6.53
C HIS A 234 -2.01 -5.04 5.91
N LYS A 235 -1.45 -4.07 5.18
CA LYS A 235 -0.06 -4.06 4.71
C LYS A 235 0.87 -3.28 5.64
N MET A 236 0.29 -2.48 6.53
CA MET A 236 0.97 -1.70 7.56
C MET A 236 0.91 -2.39 8.94
N TYR A 237 1.06 -3.72 8.97
CA TYR A 237 0.98 -4.56 10.17
C TYR A 237 -0.36 -4.48 10.93
N GLY A 238 -1.33 -3.71 10.45
CA GLY A 238 -2.66 -3.50 11.00
C GLY A 238 -3.70 -4.52 10.54
N PRO A 239 -4.95 -4.43 11.00
CA PRO A 239 -6.02 -5.34 10.64
C PRO A 239 -6.48 -5.20 9.18
N THR A 240 -7.19 -6.20 8.66
CA THR A 240 -7.99 -6.09 7.44
C THR A 240 -9.25 -5.26 7.71
N GLY A 241 -9.93 -4.81 6.65
CA GLY A 241 -11.23 -4.12 6.77
C GLY A 241 -11.13 -2.63 7.09
N ILE A 242 -9.91 -2.06 7.13
CA ILE A 242 -9.66 -0.63 7.32
C ILE A 242 -8.51 -0.16 6.43
N GLY A 243 -8.61 1.06 5.95
CA GLY A 243 -7.61 1.85 5.29
C GLY A 243 -7.90 3.33 5.49
N ALA A 244 -7.11 4.18 4.88
CA ALA A 244 -7.33 5.62 4.91
C ALA A 244 -7.10 6.25 3.54
N LEU A 245 -7.91 7.25 3.23
CA LEU A 245 -7.70 8.20 2.15
C LEU A 245 -7.27 9.53 2.76
N PHE A 246 -6.08 9.99 2.43
CA PHE A 246 -5.77 11.41 2.50
C PHE A 246 -6.36 12.12 1.28
N GLY A 247 -6.94 13.28 1.48
CA GLY A 247 -7.33 14.18 0.41
C GLY A 247 -7.14 15.62 0.84
N ARG A 248 -6.63 16.47 -0.02
CA ARG A 248 -6.49 17.89 0.27
C ARG A 248 -7.83 18.46 0.69
N ARG A 249 -7.83 19.23 1.76
CA ARG A 249 -9.03 19.71 2.43
C ARG A 249 -10.01 20.39 1.49
N GLU A 250 -9.53 21.31 0.64
CA GLU A 250 -10.37 22.04 -0.32
C GLU A 250 -11.07 21.10 -1.32
N LEU A 251 -10.38 20.04 -1.76
CA LEU A 251 -10.97 19.04 -2.66
C LEU A 251 -12.05 18.23 -1.94
N LEU A 252 -11.77 17.77 -0.73
CA LEU A 252 -12.75 17.03 0.07
C LEU A 252 -13.97 17.88 0.41
N GLU A 253 -13.80 19.19 0.67
CA GLU A 253 -14.93 20.09 0.94
C GLU A 253 -15.86 20.25 -0.27
N GLU A 254 -15.31 20.27 -1.48
CA GLU A 254 -16.07 20.40 -2.74
C GLU A 254 -16.71 19.09 -3.20
N MET A 255 -16.07 17.95 -2.95
CA MET A 255 -16.54 16.63 -3.40
C MET A 255 -17.90 16.28 -2.79
N PRO A 256 -18.84 15.68 -3.56
CA PRO A 256 -20.04 15.08 -2.99
C PRO A 256 -19.66 13.84 -2.13
N PRO A 257 -20.52 13.44 -1.16
CA PRO A 257 -20.28 12.23 -0.39
C PRO A 257 -20.29 10.98 -1.29
N PHE A 258 -19.57 9.93 -0.84
CA PHE A 258 -19.46 8.66 -1.55
C PHE A 258 -20.57 7.68 -1.15
N ILE A 259 -20.70 7.42 0.15
CA ILE A 259 -21.70 6.53 0.73
C ILE A 259 -22.72 7.34 1.50
N GLY A 260 -24.01 7.24 1.13
CA GLY A 260 -25.09 7.93 1.81
C GLY A 260 -25.67 7.10 2.95
N GLY A 261 -25.88 7.71 4.13
CA GLY A 261 -26.44 7.00 5.27
C GLY A 261 -26.54 7.83 6.54
N GLY A 262 -26.54 7.14 7.67
CA GLY A 262 -26.38 7.76 9.00
C GLY A 262 -24.96 8.26 9.21
N SER A 263 -24.73 9.07 10.23
CA SER A 263 -23.47 9.69 10.65
C SER A 263 -22.94 10.79 9.72
N MET A 264 -22.98 10.62 8.40
CA MET A 264 -22.43 11.50 7.38
C MET A 264 -23.32 12.72 7.04
N ILE A 265 -24.46 12.89 7.70
CA ILE A 265 -25.42 13.98 7.47
C ILE A 265 -25.42 14.96 8.64
N ARG A 266 -25.64 16.25 8.35
CA ARG A 266 -25.90 17.28 9.34
C ARG A 266 -27.41 17.45 9.59
N LYS A 267 -28.21 17.50 8.52
CA LYS A 267 -29.66 17.68 8.56
C LYS A 267 -30.34 16.90 7.44
N VAL A 268 -31.45 16.26 7.77
CA VAL A 268 -32.36 15.63 6.80
C VAL A 268 -33.77 16.15 7.04
N THR A 269 -34.37 16.75 6.03
CA THR A 269 -35.79 17.10 5.96
C THR A 269 -36.37 16.58 4.65
N LYS A 270 -37.67 16.74 4.44
CA LYS A 270 -38.30 16.35 3.19
C LYS A 270 -37.80 17.17 1.99
N GLU A 271 -37.36 18.41 2.24
CA GLU A 271 -36.99 19.40 1.22
C GLU A 271 -35.48 19.52 1.05
N LEU A 272 -34.70 19.18 2.09
CA LEU A 272 -33.23 19.43 2.10
C LEU A 272 -32.47 18.38 2.90
N ILE A 273 -31.36 17.92 2.31
CA ILE A 273 -30.35 17.12 2.98
C ILE A 273 -29.04 17.90 2.95
N THR A 274 -28.35 17.98 4.08
CA THR A 274 -27.02 18.58 4.20
C THR A 274 -26.05 17.64 4.87
N TRP A 275 -24.78 17.74 4.47
CA TRP A 275 -23.70 16.82 4.87
C TRP A 275 -23.03 17.25 6.18
N ALA A 276 -22.45 16.32 6.88
CA ALA A 276 -21.58 16.56 8.01
C ALA A 276 -20.28 17.26 7.58
N ASP A 277 -19.54 17.77 8.57
CA ASP A 277 -18.20 18.30 8.32
C ASP A 277 -17.20 17.16 8.01
N LEU A 278 -16.02 17.51 7.49
CA LEU A 278 -14.93 16.55 7.26
C LEU A 278 -14.39 16.01 8.59
N PRO A 279 -14.00 14.75 8.62
CA PRO A 279 -14.08 13.74 7.53
C PRO A 279 -15.41 12.96 7.52
N ALA A 280 -16.31 13.18 8.50
CA ALA A 280 -17.56 12.44 8.69
C ALA A 280 -18.47 12.44 7.46
N LYS A 281 -18.41 13.45 6.60
CA LYS A 281 -19.10 13.55 5.30
C LYS A 281 -18.90 12.29 4.43
N PHE A 282 -17.75 11.62 4.53
CA PHE A 282 -17.41 10.44 3.74
C PHE A 282 -17.54 9.11 4.49
N GLU A 283 -17.87 9.16 5.81
CA GLU A 283 -17.94 8.00 6.68
C GLU A 283 -19.39 7.67 7.03
N GLY A 284 -20.10 7.06 6.10
CA GLY A 284 -21.52 6.72 6.26
C GLY A 284 -21.71 5.41 7.06
N GLY A 285 -22.62 5.44 8.06
CA GLY A 285 -22.94 4.30 8.88
C GLY A 285 -22.07 4.16 10.14
N THR A 286 -22.17 3.01 10.84
CA THR A 286 -21.26 2.69 11.94
C THR A 286 -19.91 2.29 11.36
N PRO A 287 -18.82 2.97 11.74
CA PRO A 287 -17.49 2.69 11.17
C PRO A 287 -16.89 1.39 11.75
N PRO A 288 -15.81 0.86 11.14
CA PRO A 288 -15.04 -0.26 11.67
C PRO A 288 -14.18 0.18 12.87
N ILE A 289 -14.81 0.30 14.06
CA ILE A 289 -14.21 0.96 15.23
C ILE A 289 -13.00 0.19 15.76
N ALA A 290 -13.13 -1.13 15.94
CA ALA A 290 -12.03 -1.97 16.40
C ALA A 290 -10.84 -1.94 15.43
N GLU A 291 -11.15 -2.02 14.14
CA GLU A 291 -10.14 -2.00 13.08
C GLU A 291 -9.41 -0.65 13.02
N ALA A 292 -10.11 0.47 13.23
CA ALA A 292 -9.48 1.78 13.30
C ALA A 292 -8.52 1.89 14.49
N ILE A 293 -8.92 1.41 15.68
CA ILE A 293 -8.06 1.36 16.87
C ILE A 293 -6.85 0.45 16.61
N GLY A 294 -7.06 -0.72 15.98
CA GLY A 294 -5.98 -1.62 15.58
C GLY A 294 -5.04 -0.99 14.54
N PHE A 295 -5.55 -0.15 13.64
CA PHE A 295 -4.74 0.60 12.68
C PHE A 295 -3.87 1.64 13.39
N GLY A 296 -4.45 2.41 14.32
CA GLY A 296 -3.67 3.33 15.15
C GLY A 296 -2.57 2.62 15.96
N ALA A 297 -2.86 1.44 16.51
CA ALA A 297 -1.85 0.64 17.21
C ALA A 297 -0.72 0.17 16.29
N ALA A 298 -1.05 -0.21 15.04
CA ALA A 298 -0.05 -0.62 14.05
C ALA A 298 0.86 0.55 13.65
N VAL A 299 0.30 1.73 13.44
CA VAL A 299 1.07 2.95 13.12
C VAL A 299 2.00 3.32 14.27
N ARG A 300 1.52 3.32 15.52
CA ARG A 300 2.40 3.56 16.70
C ARG A 300 3.56 2.58 16.74
N TRP A 301 3.30 1.31 16.47
CA TRP A 301 4.33 0.28 16.44
C TRP A 301 5.38 0.55 15.34
N ILE A 302 4.96 1.02 14.16
CA ILE A 302 5.85 1.45 13.08
C ILE A 302 6.68 2.66 13.52
N ASP A 303 6.05 3.68 14.11
CA ASP A 303 6.70 4.91 14.55
C ASP A 303 7.72 4.65 15.67
N GLU A 304 7.47 3.67 16.56
CA GLU A 304 8.42 3.23 17.58
C GLU A 304 9.70 2.60 16.99
N LEU A 305 9.60 1.94 15.85
CA LEU A 305 10.75 1.40 15.12
C LEU A 305 11.45 2.48 14.29
N GLY A 306 10.71 3.46 13.81
CA GLY A 306 11.15 4.52 12.92
C GLY A 306 11.23 4.10 11.46
N LEU A 307 10.47 4.78 10.59
CA LEU A 307 10.42 4.49 9.15
C LEU A 307 11.79 4.49 8.47
N PRO A 308 12.72 5.44 8.76
CA PRO A 308 14.07 5.39 8.18
C PRO A 308 14.84 4.12 8.54
N ALA A 309 14.69 3.60 9.77
CA ALA A 309 15.34 2.38 10.20
C ALA A 309 14.72 1.13 9.58
N ILE A 310 13.39 1.09 9.46
CA ILE A 310 12.66 0.03 8.74
C ILE A 310 13.11 0.00 7.29
N HIS A 311 13.12 1.16 6.61
CA HIS A 311 13.53 1.26 5.20
C HIS A 311 14.96 0.79 4.99
N ALA A 312 15.90 1.21 5.85
CA ALA A 312 17.30 0.80 5.75
C ALA A 312 17.47 -0.72 5.94
N ALA A 313 16.80 -1.31 6.95
CA ALA A 313 16.84 -2.75 7.20
C ALA A 313 16.23 -3.56 6.05
N GLU A 314 15.07 -3.12 5.51
CA GLU A 314 14.46 -3.78 4.36
C GLU A 314 15.30 -3.62 3.08
N ALA A 315 15.95 -2.47 2.87
CA ALA A 315 16.84 -2.26 1.71
C ALA A 315 18.07 -3.18 1.76
N GLU A 316 18.69 -3.35 2.94
CA GLU A 316 19.81 -4.28 3.14
C GLU A 316 19.39 -5.72 2.85
N LEU A 317 18.26 -6.16 3.43
CA LEU A 317 17.74 -7.51 3.21
C LEU A 317 17.31 -7.72 1.75
N THR A 318 16.79 -6.68 1.09
CA THR A 318 16.41 -6.74 -0.34
C THR A 318 17.64 -6.90 -1.21
N ALA A 319 18.71 -6.16 -0.93
CA ALA A 319 19.97 -6.30 -1.65
C ALA A 319 20.52 -7.72 -1.53
N TYR A 320 20.54 -8.26 -0.31
CA TYR A 320 20.91 -9.65 -0.06
C TYR A 320 20.02 -10.63 -0.84
N ALA A 321 18.71 -10.46 -0.80
CA ALA A 321 17.77 -11.32 -1.52
C ALA A 321 17.97 -11.30 -3.04
N LEU A 322 18.23 -10.13 -3.62
CA LEU A 322 18.50 -9.99 -5.05
C LEU A 322 19.80 -10.70 -5.45
N GLU A 323 20.86 -10.55 -4.65
CA GLU A 323 22.15 -11.24 -4.87
C GLU A 323 21.95 -12.76 -4.82
N ARG A 324 21.32 -13.27 -3.76
CA ARG A 324 21.12 -14.71 -3.54
C ARG A 324 20.20 -15.36 -4.60
N VAL A 325 19.10 -14.69 -4.95
CA VAL A 325 18.16 -15.19 -5.98
C VAL A 325 18.82 -15.17 -7.37
N ALA A 326 19.69 -14.19 -7.66
CA ALA A 326 20.43 -14.15 -8.93
C ALA A 326 21.44 -15.30 -9.12
N GLU A 327 21.85 -15.97 -8.03
CA GLU A 327 22.72 -17.16 -8.10
C GLU A 327 21.99 -18.39 -8.64
N VAL A 328 20.65 -18.40 -8.64
CA VAL A 328 19.85 -19.53 -9.16
C VAL A 328 19.82 -19.48 -10.69
N PRO A 329 20.35 -20.46 -11.40
CA PRO A 329 20.38 -20.43 -12.85
C PRO A 329 18.98 -20.43 -13.47
N GLY A 330 18.79 -19.76 -14.60
CA GLY A 330 17.52 -19.72 -15.34
C GLY A 330 16.43 -18.84 -14.71
N LEU A 331 16.77 -18.02 -13.70
CA LEU A 331 15.87 -17.01 -13.18
C LEU A 331 16.04 -15.66 -13.90
N THR A 332 14.91 -15.03 -14.18
CA THR A 332 14.83 -13.62 -14.58
C THR A 332 14.19 -12.83 -13.43
N ILE A 333 14.93 -11.86 -12.88
CA ILE A 333 14.44 -10.99 -11.82
C ILE A 333 13.93 -9.70 -12.45
N PHE A 334 12.76 -9.21 -12.03
CA PHE A 334 12.12 -8.00 -12.53
C PHE A 334 12.26 -6.84 -11.54
N GLY A 335 12.30 -5.62 -12.07
CA GLY A 335 12.40 -4.37 -11.32
C GLY A 335 13.83 -3.83 -11.23
N PRO A 336 13.99 -2.61 -10.68
CA PRO A 336 15.29 -1.93 -10.62
C PRO A 336 16.30 -2.72 -9.77
N PRO A 337 17.60 -2.49 -9.94
CA PRO A 337 18.63 -3.09 -9.09
C PRO A 337 18.46 -2.66 -7.62
N ALA A 338 19.22 -3.30 -6.73
CA ALA A 338 19.26 -2.89 -5.32
C ALA A 338 19.67 -1.42 -5.18
N GLY A 339 19.02 -0.71 -4.27
CA GLY A 339 19.25 0.71 -4.02
C GLY A 339 18.03 1.42 -3.45
N ASN A 340 18.13 2.74 -3.31
CA ASN A 340 17.09 3.58 -2.70
C ASN A 340 15.79 3.64 -3.49
N GLU A 341 15.81 3.25 -4.76
CA GLU A 341 14.64 3.24 -5.64
C GLU A 341 13.92 1.88 -5.66
N ARG A 342 14.24 0.98 -4.72
CA ARG A 342 13.63 -0.33 -4.62
C ARG A 342 13.17 -0.67 -3.20
N GLY A 343 11.89 -0.94 -3.04
CA GLY A 343 11.31 -1.52 -1.82
C GLY A 343 11.50 -3.03 -1.74
N GLY A 344 11.12 -3.62 -0.62
CA GLY A 344 11.31 -5.03 -0.26
C GLY A 344 10.53 -6.05 -1.09
N ILE A 345 10.63 -5.99 -2.41
CA ILE A 345 9.89 -6.87 -3.34
C ILE A 345 10.85 -7.46 -4.37
N VAL A 346 10.83 -8.79 -4.49
CA VAL A 346 11.61 -9.57 -5.45
C VAL A 346 10.65 -10.43 -6.25
N SER A 347 10.34 -10.00 -7.47
CA SER A 347 9.54 -10.76 -8.42
C SER A 347 10.46 -11.39 -9.47
N PHE A 348 10.20 -12.64 -9.78
CA PHE A 348 11.00 -13.40 -10.73
C PHE A 348 10.16 -14.40 -11.52
N ASP A 349 10.70 -14.80 -12.67
CA ASP A 349 10.27 -15.92 -13.47
C ASP A 349 11.39 -16.97 -13.58
N MET A 350 11.05 -18.24 -13.68
CA MET A 350 11.98 -19.33 -13.88
C MET A 350 11.67 -19.98 -15.21
N GLU A 351 12.63 -19.97 -16.14
CA GLU A 351 12.46 -20.57 -17.45
C GLU A 351 12.02 -22.05 -17.35
N GLY A 352 10.92 -22.38 -18.00
CA GLY A 352 10.40 -23.76 -18.04
C GLY A 352 9.58 -24.20 -16.84
N VAL A 353 9.39 -23.36 -15.80
CA VAL A 353 8.61 -23.70 -14.61
C VAL A 353 7.49 -22.68 -14.36
N HIS A 354 6.26 -23.15 -14.24
CA HIS A 354 5.15 -22.27 -13.95
C HIS A 354 5.23 -21.69 -12.53
N ALA A 355 4.90 -20.41 -12.34
CA ALA A 355 5.00 -19.72 -11.06
C ALA A 355 4.23 -20.41 -9.91
N HIS A 356 3.10 -21.07 -10.19
CA HIS A 356 2.35 -21.84 -9.18
C HIS A 356 3.12 -23.08 -8.72
N ASP A 357 3.80 -23.79 -9.63
CA ASP A 357 4.58 -24.97 -9.27
C ASP A 357 5.78 -24.59 -8.40
N ILE A 358 6.43 -23.44 -8.70
CA ILE A 358 7.47 -22.87 -7.86
C ILE A 358 6.92 -22.60 -6.44
N SER A 359 5.76 -21.96 -6.35
CA SER A 359 5.16 -21.62 -5.04
C SER A 359 4.77 -22.87 -4.26
N GLU A 360 4.29 -23.94 -4.90
CA GLU A 360 3.97 -25.22 -4.23
C GLU A 360 5.23 -25.90 -3.69
N ILE A 361 6.33 -25.88 -4.43
CA ILE A 361 7.61 -26.44 -3.95
C ILE A 361 8.15 -25.62 -2.80
N LEU A 362 8.11 -24.30 -2.88
CA LEU A 362 8.55 -23.41 -1.80
C LEU A 362 7.72 -23.59 -0.53
N ASP A 363 6.41 -23.82 -0.63
CA ASP A 363 5.55 -24.11 0.54
C ASP A 363 6.01 -25.38 1.28
N ARG A 364 6.49 -26.41 0.58
CA ARG A 364 7.08 -27.62 1.18
C ARG A 364 8.36 -27.33 1.97
N HIS A 365 9.08 -26.25 1.63
CA HIS A 365 10.22 -25.72 2.38
C HIS A 365 9.83 -24.73 3.47
N GLY A 366 8.54 -24.59 3.79
CA GLY A 366 8.02 -23.62 4.75
C GLY A 366 8.09 -22.16 4.29
N VAL A 367 8.30 -21.92 2.99
CA VAL A 367 8.46 -20.58 2.41
C VAL A 367 7.17 -20.15 1.72
N ALA A 368 6.50 -19.15 2.28
CA ALA A 368 5.28 -18.58 1.73
C ALA A 368 5.60 -17.43 0.78
N VAL A 369 5.33 -17.62 -0.50
CA VAL A 369 5.42 -16.61 -1.57
C VAL A 369 4.11 -16.52 -2.33
N ARG A 370 4.00 -15.59 -3.25
CA ARG A 370 2.83 -15.46 -4.13
C ARG A 370 3.17 -15.74 -5.58
N ALA A 371 2.33 -16.52 -6.26
CA ALA A 371 2.38 -16.71 -7.70
C ALA A 371 1.20 -16.03 -8.40
N GLY A 372 1.41 -15.49 -9.58
CA GLY A 372 0.36 -14.95 -10.44
C GLY A 372 0.71 -13.57 -11.03
N HIS A 373 -0.32 -12.86 -11.48
CA HIS A 373 -0.16 -11.51 -12.05
C HIS A 373 -0.25 -10.39 -11.01
N HIS A 374 -0.38 -10.69 -9.72
CA HIS A 374 -0.36 -9.76 -8.58
C HIS A 374 -1.31 -8.56 -8.74
N CYS A 375 -2.45 -8.76 -9.41
CA CYS A 375 -3.39 -7.69 -9.79
C CYS A 375 -2.75 -6.56 -10.63
N ALA A 376 -1.77 -6.90 -11.50
CA ALA A 376 -1.06 -5.99 -12.39
C ALA A 376 -0.89 -6.63 -13.79
N GLN A 377 -2.00 -6.98 -14.46
CA GLN A 377 -1.97 -7.72 -15.74
C GLN A 377 -1.35 -6.91 -16.87
N VAL A 378 -1.51 -5.59 -16.90
CA VAL A 378 -0.87 -4.72 -17.90
C VAL A 378 0.66 -4.81 -17.77
N LEU A 379 1.16 -4.79 -16.53
CA LEU A 379 2.58 -4.98 -16.26
C LEU A 379 3.08 -6.37 -16.70
N MET A 380 2.32 -7.44 -16.44
CA MET A 380 2.70 -8.79 -16.92
C MET A 380 2.82 -8.82 -18.45
N GLN A 381 1.90 -8.17 -19.16
CA GLN A 381 1.97 -8.03 -20.62
C GLN A 381 3.22 -7.24 -21.05
N ARG A 382 3.57 -6.14 -20.35
CA ARG A 382 4.77 -5.34 -20.61
C ARG A 382 6.06 -6.15 -20.39
N LEU A 383 6.08 -7.01 -19.35
CA LEU A 383 7.21 -7.89 -19.03
C LEU A 383 7.30 -9.11 -19.95
N GLY A 384 6.26 -9.41 -20.74
CA GLY A 384 6.21 -10.55 -21.65
C GLY A 384 6.04 -11.91 -20.94
N VAL A 385 5.50 -11.94 -19.73
CA VAL A 385 5.27 -13.15 -18.93
C VAL A 385 3.81 -13.26 -18.50
N PRO A 386 3.25 -14.48 -18.40
CA PRO A 386 1.86 -14.66 -17.96
C PRO A 386 1.67 -14.42 -16.46
N ALA A 387 2.71 -14.66 -15.67
CA ALA A 387 2.73 -14.59 -14.22
C ALA A 387 4.17 -14.53 -13.71
N THR A 388 4.36 -14.09 -12.48
CA THR A 388 5.64 -14.16 -11.76
C THR A 388 5.45 -14.82 -10.40
N THR A 389 6.54 -15.33 -9.83
CA THR A 389 6.63 -15.61 -8.39
C THR A 389 7.17 -14.38 -7.70
N ARG A 390 6.56 -13.98 -6.57
CA ARG A 390 6.95 -12.79 -5.83
C ARG A 390 7.26 -13.13 -4.38
N ALA A 391 8.48 -12.90 -3.95
CA ALA A 391 8.84 -12.76 -2.56
C ALA A 391 8.74 -11.28 -2.15
N SER A 392 8.12 -10.98 -1.03
CA SER A 392 8.00 -9.63 -0.49
C SER A 392 8.37 -9.61 0.99
N LEU A 393 9.31 -8.77 1.33
CA LEU A 393 9.98 -8.68 2.61
C LEU A 393 9.30 -7.66 3.53
N ALA A 394 9.47 -7.86 4.83
CA ALA A 394 9.07 -6.95 5.89
C ALA A 394 10.16 -6.90 6.96
N VAL A 395 10.08 -5.93 7.87
CA VAL A 395 11.09 -5.65 8.89
C VAL A 395 11.47 -6.86 9.76
N TYR A 396 10.61 -7.87 9.89
CA TYR A 396 10.84 -9.07 10.67
C TYR A 396 11.48 -10.23 9.87
N ASN A 397 11.71 -10.10 8.58
CA ASN A 397 12.34 -11.14 7.78
C ASN A 397 13.86 -11.19 7.99
N THR A 398 14.46 -12.33 7.72
CA THR A 398 15.87 -12.60 8.00
C THR A 398 16.60 -13.15 6.77
N PRO A 399 17.96 -13.00 6.71
CA PRO A 399 18.76 -13.63 5.67
C PRO A 399 18.55 -15.15 5.57
N ALA A 400 18.38 -15.85 6.71
CA ALA A 400 18.12 -17.29 6.74
C ALA A 400 16.81 -17.70 6.04
N GLU A 401 15.78 -16.82 6.02
CA GLU A 401 14.55 -17.05 5.27
C GLU A 401 14.76 -16.86 3.76
N VAL A 402 15.65 -15.94 3.37
CA VAL A 402 16.09 -15.76 1.98
C VAL A 402 16.91 -16.98 1.51
N ASP A 403 17.81 -17.50 2.35
CA ASP A 403 18.57 -18.70 1.99
C ASP A 403 17.64 -19.91 1.77
N ARG A 404 16.61 -20.08 2.58
CA ARG A 404 15.59 -21.14 2.34
C ARG A 404 14.79 -20.92 1.08
N LEU A 405 14.47 -19.66 0.71
CA LEU A 405 13.87 -19.37 -0.59
C LEU A 405 14.78 -19.89 -1.71
N VAL A 406 16.08 -19.62 -1.65
CA VAL A 406 17.05 -20.06 -2.67
C VAL A 406 17.17 -21.59 -2.70
N ASP A 407 17.24 -22.24 -1.54
CA ASP A 407 17.27 -23.72 -1.45
C ASP A 407 16.03 -24.34 -2.11
N GLY A 408 14.83 -23.79 -1.85
CA GLY A 408 13.60 -24.25 -2.47
C GLY A 408 13.56 -24.00 -3.99
N LEU A 409 14.14 -22.88 -4.47
CA LEU A 409 14.26 -22.60 -5.89
C LEU A 409 15.22 -23.55 -6.60
N LEU A 410 16.34 -23.91 -5.96
CA LEU A 410 17.27 -24.93 -6.47
C LEU A 410 16.64 -26.32 -6.49
N ASP A 411 15.76 -26.62 -5.53
CA ASP A 411 15.01 -27.87 -5.51
C ASP A 411 13.94 -27.91 -6.62
N ALA A 412 13.24 -26.78 -6.86
CA ALA A 412 12.32 -26.66 -7.97
C ALA A 412 13.01 -26.98 -9.31
N ARG A 413 14.21 -26.46 -9.54
CA ARG A 413 15.00 -26.80 -10.75
C ARG A 413 15.27 -28.30 -10.88
N LYS A 414 15.63 -28.98 -9.79
CA LYS A 414 15.87 -30.43 -9.82
C LYS A 414 14.60 -31.21 -10.14
N VAL A 415 13.45 -30.81 -9.57
CA VAL A 415 12.14 -31.46 -9.84
C VAL A 415 11.77 -31.37 -11.32
N PHE A 416 12.11 -30.27 -11.97
CA PHE A 416 11.82 -30.05 -13.42
C PHE A 416 13.00 -30.41 -14.34
N GLU A 417 14.06 -31.05 -13.81
CA GLU A 417 15.23 -31.51 -14.58
C GLU A 417 15.96 -30.40 -15.37
N LEU A 418 16.08 -29.17 -14.75
CA LEU A 418 16.65 -27.95 -15.37
C LEU A 418 18.10 -27.68 -14.91
#